data_97c6a507fdc9fc2a54369508d2855fa1
#
_entry.id   97c6a507fdc9fc2a54369508d2855fa1
#
_cell.length_a   1.000
_cell.length_b   1.000
_cell.length_c   1.000
_cell.angle_alpha   90.00
_cell.angle_beta   90.00
_cell.angle_gamma   90.00
#
_symmetry.space_group_name_H-M   'P 1'
#
loop_
_entity.id
_entity.type
_entity.pdbx_description
1 polymer ?
#
loop_
_entity_poly.entity_id
_entity_poly.type
_entity_poly.pdbx_seq_one_letter_code
_entity_poly.pdbx_strand_id
1 'polypeptide(L)'
;KGALFYKMQAGMGDTIFGPYYQVLKSRGVKFRFFTAARALRLDPDKIGVAAIDMVEQAEVPSGDYQPLVDVRGLPCWPSQPDLSQLKPGSYQPGTDFECEKDPPSGRPFRLERGRDFDQVILGASLGSIPYLGEELIAASPRWRAMVQNVGTVATHAAQFWLNRPAEDLGWNALVAQHNPGPQIDLKTVITSFSEPLDTWADMTDLIPHEDWPADGPAQLAYFCSPAHNVGVDPKPFRDQV
;
A
#
# COMPACT_ATOMS: atom_id res chain seq x y z
N LYS A 1 3.45 -23.60 -23.31
CA LYS A 1 2.99 -24.16 -22.03
C LYS A 1 3.58 -23.27 -20.93
N GLY A 2 2.78 -22.56 -20.19
CA GLY A 2 3.16 -21.73 -19.05
C GLY A 2 1.92 -21.41 -18.23
N ALA A 3 2.11 -20.95 -16.99
CA ALA A 3 1.02 -20.48 -16.16
C ALA A 3 0.53 -19.11 -16.67
N LEU A 4 -0.78 -18.88 -16.62
CA LEU A 4 -1.37 -17.56 -16.88
C LEU A 4 -1.08 -16.59 -15.74
N PHE A 5 -0.97 -17.13 -14.53
CA PHE A 5 -0.69 -16.36 -13.32
C PHE A 5 0.44 -17.03 -12.54
N TYR A 6 1.25 -16.21 -11.90
CA TYR A 6 2.29 -16.64 -10.98
C TYR A 6 1.97 -16.03 -9.61
N LYS A 7 2.11 -16.84 -8.56
CA LYS A 7 2.07 -16.36 -7.18
C LYS A 7 3.47 -15.92 -6.77
N MET A 8 3.53 -14.82 -6.04
CA MET A 8 4.78 -14.35 -5.43
C MET A 8 5.04 -15.10 -4.13
N GLN A 9 6.30 -15.23 -3.77
CA GLN A 9 6.75 -15.93 -2.54
C GLN A 9 6.59 -15.08 -1.28
N ALA A 10 6.25 -13.81 -1.43
CA ALA A 10 5.92 -12.87 -0.37
C ALA A 10 5.07 -11.75 -0.96
N GLY A 11 4.64 -10.79 -0.14
CA GLY A 11 3.92 -9.61 -0.59
C GLY A 11 4.70 -8.77 -1.60
N MET A 12 4.00 -8.02 -2.44
CA MET A 12 4.64 -7.13 -3.44
C MET A 12 5.56 -6.09 -2.81
N GLY A 13 5.25 -5.64 -1.60
CA GLY A 13 6.14 -4.76 -0.84
C GLY A 13 7.54 -5.35 -0.73
N ASP A 14 7.62 -6.64 -0.45
CA ASP A 14 8.86 -7.34 -0.13
C ASP A 14 9.56 -7.88 -1.38
N THR A 15 8.81 -8.47 -2.32
CA THR A 15 9.41 -9.10 -3.51
C THR A 15 9.73 -8.11 -4.63
N ILE A 16 9.08 -6.95 -4.67
CA ILE A 16 9.25 -5.95 -5.73
C ILE A 16 9.76 -4.62 -5.16
N PHE A 17 9.01 -4.01 -4.24
CA PHE A 17 9.35 -2.66 -3.79
C PHE A 17 10.55 -2.61 -2.85
N GLY A 18 10.80 -3.65 -2.04
CA GLY A 18 12.02 -3.76 -1.24
C GLY A 18 13.28 -3.75 -2.12
N PRO A 19 13.41 -4.65 -3.12
CA PRO A 19 14.52 -4.61 -4.08
C PRO A 19 14.60 -3.30 -4.88
N TYR A 20 13.47 -2.73 -5.31
CA TYR A 20 13.49 -1.43 -5.99
C TYR A 20 14.04 -0.33 -5.09
N TYR A 21 13.61 -0.27 -3.84
CA TYR A 21 14.15 0.69 -2.88
C TYR A 21 15.67 0.55 -2.75
N GLN A 22 16.17 -0.68 -2.56
CA GLN A 22 17.60 -0.94 -2.41
C GLN A 22 18.40 -0.52 -3.65
N VAL A 23 17.91 -0.88 -4.85
CA VAL A 23 18.57 -0.52 -6.11
C VAL A 23 18.55 0.99 -6.33
N LEU A 24 17.43 1.66 -6.08
CA LEU A 24 17.33 3.11 -6.24
C LEU A 24 18.22 3.84 -5.24
N LYS A 25 18.25 3.38 -3.98
CA LYS A 25 19.13 3.92 -2.94
C LYS A 25 20.61 3.76 -3.33
N SER A 26 20.99 2.59 -3.84
CA SER A 26 22.37 2.34 -4.30
C SER A 26 22.79 3.20 -5.50
N ARG A 27 21.80 3.68 -6.28
CA ARG A 27 22.00 4.61 -7.40
C ARG A 27 21.94 6.09 -6.99
N GLY A 28 21.89 6.38 -5.70
CA GLY A 28 21.91 7.74 -5.17
C GLY A 28 20.55 8.43 -5.08
N VAL A 29 19.44 7.70 -5.29
CA VAL A 29 18.10 8.26 -5.02
C VAL A 29 17.95 8.49 -3.53
N LYS A 30 17.54 9.69 -3.17
CA LYS A 30 17.30 10.09 -1.78
C LYS A 30 15.83 9.85 -1.44
N PHE A 31 15.60 9.11 -0.36
CA PHE A 31 14.27 8.87 0.19
C PHE A 31 14.08 9.73 1.43
N ARG A 32 12.93 10.35 1.53
CA ARG A 32 12.55 11.15 2.69
C ARG A 32 11.28 10.57 3.28
N PHE A 33 11.43 9.86 4.39
CA PHE A 33 10.34 9.27 5.14
C PHE A 33 9.72 10.29 6.11
N PHE A 34 8.57 9.96 6.68
CA PHE A 34 7.84 10.78 7.65
C PHE A 34 7.68 12.24 7.18
N THR A 35 7.37 12.36 5.89
CA THR A 35 7.25 13.65 5.24
C THR A 35 6.01 13.66 4.34
N ALA A 36 5.02 14.47 4.69
CA ALA A 36 3.77 14.60 3.94
C ALA A 36 3.83 15.76 2.96
N ALA A 37 3.45 15.52 1.70
CA ALA A 37 3.13 16.59 0.77
C ALA A 37 1.75 17.15 1.09
N ARG A 38 1.62 18.48 1.09
CA ARG A 38 0.38 19.18 1.44
C ARG A 38 -0.26 19.91 0.29
N ALA A 39 0.53 20.56 -0.53
CA ALA A 39 0.01 21.27 -1.69
C ALA A 39 1.09 21.49 -2.74
N LEU A 40 0.67 21.41 -3.98
CA LEU A 40 1.44 21.87 -5.14
C LEU A 40 1.08 23.31 -5.43
N ARG A 41 2.08 24.19 -5.49
CA ARG A 41 1.92 25.63 -5.78
C ARG A 41 2.37 25.90 -7.18
N LEU A 42 1.50 26.52 -7.96
CA LEU A 42 1.82 26.91 -9.34
C LEU A 42 2.62 28.21 -9.37
N ASP A 43 3.35 28.39 -10.46
CA ASP A 43 3.93 29.68 -10.80
C ASP A 43 2.84 30.70 -11.19
N PRO A 44 3.18 32.02 -11.26
CA PRO A 44 2.20 33.05 -11.54
C PRO A 44 1.47 32.89 -12.89
N ASP A 45 2.13 32.30 -13.87
CA ASP A 45 1.55 32.02 -15.20
C ASP A 45 0.77 30.71 -15.27
N LYS A 46 0.77 29.92 -14.15
CA LYS A 46 0.05 28.67 -13.96
C LYS A 46 0.42 27.55 -14.94
N ILE A 47 1.65 27.58 -15.44
CA ILE A 47 2.16 26.58 -16.40
C ILE A 47 2.88 25.44 -15.66
N GLY A 48 3.58 25.74 -14.58
CA GLY A 48 4.39 24.76 -13.86
C GLY A 48 4.24 24.83 -12.35
N VAL A 49 4.72 23.78 -11.67
CA VAL A 49 4.82 23.77 -10.20
C VAL A 49 6.03 24.59 -9.79
N ALA A 50 5.80 25.69 -9.06
CA ALA A 50 6.83 26.55 -8.51
C ALA A 50 7.32 26.07 -7.15
N ALA A 51 6.43 25.50 -6.33
CA ALA A 51 6.78 25.03 -5.01
C ALA A 51 5.90 23.85 -4.55
N ILE A 52 6.37 23.13 -3.54
CA ILE A 52 5.64 22.08 -2.86
C ILE A 52 5.62 22.40 -1.37
N ASP A 53 4.44 22.57 -0.79
CA ASP A 53 4.28 22.69 0.65
C ASP A 53 4.34 21.30 1.28
N MET A 54 5.23 21.12 2.24
CA MET A 54 5.55 19.85 2.89
C MET A 54 5.43 19.99 4.41
N VAL A 55 5.23 18.86 5.08
CA VAL A 55 5.30 18.74 6.53
C VAL A 55 6.21 17.58 6.89
N GLU A 56 7.22 17.84 7.70
CA GLU A 56 8.02 16.82 8.37
C GLU A 56 7.23 16.33 9.59
N GLN A 57 6.73 15.09 9.51
CA GLN A 57 5.84 14.50 10.52
C GLN A 57 6.59 13.98 11.74
N ALA A 58 7.83 13.54 11.54
CA ALA A 58 8.75 13.12 12.58
C ALA A 58 10.20 13.36 12.16
N GLU A 59 11.07 13.59 13.12
CA GLU A 59 12.49 13.83 12.88
C GLU A 59 13.27 12.50 12.93
N VAL A 60 14.05 12.23 11.87
CA VAL A 60 15.02 11.13 11.80
C VAL A 60 16.42 11.71 12.11
N PRO A 61 16.97 11.53 13.32
CA PRO A 61 18.23 12.18 13.71
C PRO A 61 19.43 11.82 12.86
N SER A 62 19.48 10.58 12.34
CA SER A 62 20.53 10.12 11.43
C SER A 62 20.43 10.74 10.05
N GLY A 63 19.26 11.31 9.69
CA GLY A 63 18.95 11.76 8.34
C GLY A 63 18.73 10.64 7.32
N ASP A 64 18.94 9.39 7.69
CA ASP A 64 18.80 8.21 6.83
C ASP A 64 18.06 7.08 7.58
N TYR A 65 16.73 7.07 7.44
CA TYR A 65 15.89 6.03 8.00
C TYR A 65 16.10 4.70 7.27
N GLN A 66 16.21 3.60 8.02
CA GLN A 66 16.34 2.25 7.49
C GLN A 66 14.99 1.53 7.60
N PRO A 67 14.20 1.47 6.51
CA PRO A 67 12.81 1.00 6.60
C PRO A 67 12.66 -0.53 6.59
N LEU A 68 13.67 -1.27 6.11
CA LEU A 68 13.54 -2.71 5.89
C LEU A 68 14.03 -3.50 7.10
N VAL A 69 13.33 -4.58 7.40
CA VAL A 69 13.72 -5.62 8.35
C VAL A 69 14.05 -6.91 7.60
N ASP A 70 14.94 -7.73 8.13
CA ASP A 70 15.23 -9.03 7.53
C ASP A 70 14.26 -10.10 8.04
N VAL A 71 13.61 -10.79 7.11
CA VAL A 71 12.78 -11.95 7.39
C VAL A 71 13.33 -13.13 6.61
N ARG A 72 14.07 -14.02 7.28
CA ARG A 72 14.70 -15.21 6.69
C ARG A 72 15.56 -14.91 5.44
N GLY A 73 16.29 -13.80 5.49
CA GLY A 73 17.18 -13.36 4.40
C GLY A 73 16.48 -12.53 3.31
N LEU A 74 15.19 -12.26 3.45
CA LEU A 74 14.46 -11.35 2.58
C LEU A 74 14.28 -9.99 3.27
N PRO A 75 14.78 -8.89 2.69
CA PRO A 75 14.51 -7.54 3.18
C PRO A 75 13.04 -7.15 2.97
N CYS A 76 12.28 -7.06 4.05
CA CYS A 76 10.85 -6.84 4.05
C CYS A 76 10.47 -5.48 4.64
N TRP A 77 9.36 -4.91 4.18
CA TRP A 77 8.73 -3.76 4.81
C TRP A 77 7.94 -4.24 6.04
N PRO A 78 8.24 -3.75 7.25
CA PRO A 78 7.46 -4.11 8.43
C PRO A 78 6.05 -3.49 8.36
N SER A 79 5.08 -4.12 9.01
CA SER A 79 3.71 -3.60 9.10
C SER A 79 3.61 -2.29 9.89
N GLN A 80 4.58 -2.02 10.73
CA GLN A 80 4.72 -0.77 11.48
C GLN A 80 6.14 -0.24 11.30
N PRO A 81 6.32 1.08 11.19
CA PRO A 81 7.65 1.66 11.10
C PRO A 81 8.45 1.44 12.39
N ASP A 82 9.76 1.31 12.27
CA ASP A 82 10.64 1.28 13.42
C ASP A 82 10.77 2.68 14.03
N LEU A 83 9.95 2.94 15.03
CA LEU A 83 9.90 4.22 15.73
C LEU A 83 11.15 4.50 16.59
N SER A 84 11.99 3.48 16.86
CA SER A 84 13.24 3.69 17.62
C SER A 84 14.26 4.52 16.86
N GLN A 85 14.12 4.64 15.54
CA GLN A 85 14.96 5.48 14.69
C GLN A 85 14.51 6.95 14.69
N LEU A 86 13.37 7.27 15.29
CA LEU A 86 12.83 8.62 15.35
C LEU A 86 13.25 9.33 16.64
N LYS A 87 13.35 10.64 16.57
CA LYS A 87 13.64 11.47 17.73
C LYS A 87 12.47 11.44 18.71
N PRO A 88 12.69 11.05 19.96
CA PRO A 88 11.66 11.11 20.99
C PRO A 88 11.02 12.50 21.10
N GLY A 89 9.70 12.54 21.14
CA GLY A 89 8.94 13.80 21.25
C GLY A 89 8.79 14.59 19.94
N SER A 90 9.31 14.09 18.80
CA SER A 90 9.09 14.73 17.51
C SER A 90 7.73 14.36 16.87
N TYR A 91 7.02 13.40 17.43
CA TYR A 91 5.69 12.96 17.01
C TYR A 91 4.85 12.56 18.22
N GLN A 92 3.53 12.47 18.05
CA GLN A 92 2.62 12.01 19.11
C GLN A 92 2.52 10.49 19.13
N PRO A 93 2.44 9.83 20.30
CA PRO A 93 2.13 8.40 20.37
C PRO A 93 0.81 8.07 19.66
N GLY A 94 0.80 7.02 18.87
CA GLY A 94 -0.37 6.60 18.09
C GLY A 94 -0.58 7.39 16.79
N THR A 95 0.38 8.23 16.39
CA THR A 95 0.33 8.92 15.09
C THR A 95 0.23 7.91 13.94
N ASP A 96 -0.80 8.06 13.12
CA ASP A 96 -0.89 7.43 11.81
C ASP A 96 -0.20 8.35 10.77
N PHE A 97 1.04 8.01 10.41
CA PHE A 97 1.82 8.79 9.45
C PHE A 97 1.29 8.72 8.01
N GLU A 98 0.40 7.78 7.73
CA GLU A 98 -0.18 7.56 6.40
C GLU A 98 -1.59 8.14 6.27
N CYS A 99 -2.14 8.72 7.34
CA CYS A 99 -3.46 9.34 7.29
C CYS A 99 -3.45 10.58 6.38
N GLU A 100 -4.04 10.46 5.23
CA GLU A 100 -4.09 11.54 4.22
C GLU A 100 -5.12 12.62 4.54
N LYS A 101 -6.20 12.28 5.26
CA LYS A 101 -7.30 13.20 5.55
C LYS A 101 -7.05 14.09 6.77
N ASP A 102 -6.39 13.53 7.76
CA ASP A 102 -6.03 14.24 8.99
C ASP A 102 -4.57 13.94 9.34
N PRO A 103 -3.63 14.33 8.46
CA PRO A 103 -2.23 14.04 8.70
C PRO A 103 -1.76 14.78 9.95
N PRO A 104 -0.93 14.14 10.76
CA PRO A 104 -0.42 14.71 11.99
C PRO A 104 0.23 16.07 11.76
N SER A 105 0.09 16.93 12.73
CA SER A 105 0.83 18.18 12.77
C SER A 105 2.34 17.87 12.82
N GLY A 106 3.13 18.68 12.15
CA GLY A 106 4.57 18.53 12.10
C GLY A 106 5.22 19.85 11.73
N ARG A 107 6.49 19.81 11.41
CA ARG A 107 7.24 21.00 11.02
C ARG A 107 6.99 21.33 9.55
N PRO A 108 6.31 22.44 9.20
CA PRO A 108 6.11 22.83 7.82
C PRO A 108 7.44 23.29 7.18
N PHE A 109 7.62 22.96 5.92
CA PHE A 109 8.69 23.49 5.08
C PHE A 109 8.22 23.52 3.62
N ARG A 110 9.01 24.17 2.76
CA ARG A 110 8.69 24.30 1.34
C ARG A 110 9.89 23.91 0.49
N LEU A 111 9.61 23.15 -0.54
CA LEU A 111 10.55 22.90 -1.63
C LEU A 111 10.24 23.88 -2.76
N GLU A 112 11.28 24.47 -3.36
CA GLU A 112 11.15 25.47 -4.42
C GLU A 112 11.87 25.05 -5.69
N ARG A 113 11.21 25.26 -6.83
CA ARG A 113 11.81 24.98 -8.14
C ARG A 113 13.07 25.85 -8.37
N GLY A 114 14.10 25.22 -8.92
CA GLY A 114 15.40 25.85 -9.16
C GLY A 114 16.34 25.87 -7.97
N ARG A 115 15.84 25.63 -6.75
CA ARG A 115 16.64 25.46 -5.54
C ARG A 115 16.66 24.00 -5.07
N ASP A 116 15.49 23.38 -4.96
CA ASP A 116 15.32 22.07 -4.36
C ASP A 116 14.93 21.00 -5.40
N PHE A 117 14.34 21.40 -6.52
CA PHE A 117 13.97 20.54 -7.65
C PHE A 117 13.89 21.32 -8.96
N ASP A 118 14.00 20.62 -10.07
CA ASP A 118 13.79 21.15 -11.41
C ASP A 118 12.45 20.69 -11.99
N GLN A 119 12.08 19.45 -11.72
CA GLN A 119 10.86 18.81 -12.21
C GLN A 119 10.18 18.02 -11.09
N VAL A 120 8.85 17.88 -11.20
CA VAL A 120 8.04 17.11 -10.27
C VAL A 120 7.34 15.97 -11.02
N ILE A 121 7.47 14.76 -10.48
CA ILE A 121 6.67 13.61 -10.89
C ILE A 121 5.71 13.32 -9.74
N LEU A 122 4.40 13.48 -9.99
CA LEU A 122 3.37 13.22 -9.00
C LEU A 122 2.94 11.75 -9.09
N GLY A 123 3.41 10.93 -8.16
CA GLY A 123 3.08 9.50 -8.03
C GLY A 123 1.98 9.22 -7.01
N ALA A 124 1.19 10.22 -6.65
CA ALA A 124 0.09 10.06 -5.70
C ALA A 124 -1.15 9.43 -6.36
N SER A 125 -1.99 8.76 -5.56
CA SER A 125 -3.25 8.21 -6.06
C SER A 125 -4.19 9.32 -6.54
N LEU A 126 -5.08 8.98 -7.50
CA LEU A 126 -6.03 9.95 -8.04
C LEU A 126 -6.94 10.56 -6.96
N GLY A 127 -7.28 9.77 -5.95
CA GLY A 127 -8.09 10.22 -4.81
C GLY A 127 -7.44 11.29 -3.95
N SER A 128 -6.11 11.44 -3.98
CA SER A 128 -5.39 12.48 -3.23
C SER A 128 -5.21 13.79 -4.01
N ILE A 129 -5.46 13.80 -5.33
CA ILE A 129 -5.30 14.98 -6.17
C ILE A 129 -6.15 16.18 -5.72
N PRO A 130 -7.41 16.01 -5.29
CA PRO A 130 -8.21 17.13 -4.77
C PRO A 130 -7.55 17.88 -3.61
N TYR A 131 -6.76 17.19 -2.80
CA TYR A 131 -6.06 17.77 -1.65
C TYR A 131 -4.71 18.38 -2.03
N LEU A 132 -3.94 17.68 -2.86
CA LEU A 132 -2.58 18.09 -3.24
C LEU A 132 -2.55 19.11 -4.37
N GLY A 133 -3.50 19.00 -5.30
CA GLY A 133 -3.49 19.71 -6.59
C GLY A 133 -4.63 20.71 -6.74
N GLU A 134 -5.09 21.37 -5.68
CA GLU A 134 -6.17 22.34 -5.75
C GLU A 134 -5.91 23.43 -6.81
N GLU A 135 -4.70 23.99 -6.84
CA GLU A 135 -4.33 24.99 -7.84
C GLU A 135 -4.28 24.43 -9.27
N LEU A 136 -3.86 23.15 -9.43
CA LEU A 136 -3.89 22.47 -10.74
C LEU A 136 -5.32 22.29 -11.24
N ILE A 137 -6.23 21.90 -10.38
CA ILE A 137 -7.66 21.72 -10.69
C ILE A 137 -8.29 23.06 -11.04
N ALA A 138 -7.97 24.11 -10.30
CA ALA A 138 -8.46 25.46 -10.57
C ALA A 138 -7.95 26.03 -11.91
N ALA A 139 -6.67 25.80 -12.21
CA ALA A 139 -6.02 26.36 -13.38
C ALA A 139 -6.31 25.59 -14.68
N SER A 140 -6.51 24.27 -14.61
CA SER A 140 -6.60 23.42 -15.80
C SER A 140 -7.93 22.68 -15.93
N PRO A 141 -8.69 22.92 -17.01
CA PRO A 141 -9.90 22.16 -17.31
C PRO A 141 -9.64 20.63 -17.44
N ARG A 142 -8.45 20.23 -17.91
CA ARG A 142 -8.09 18.82 -18.04
C ARG A 142 -7.93 18.14 -16.66
N TRP A 143 -7.25 18.79 -15.72
CA TRP A 143 -7.13 18.28 -14.35
C TRP A 143 -8.50 18.19 -13.67
N ARG A 144 -9.33 19.20 -13.85
CA ARG A 144 -10.70 19.22 -13.33
C ARG A 144 -11.52 18.07 -13.90
N ALA A 145 -11.53 17.91 -15.23
CA ALA A 145 -12.25 16.84 -15.89
C ALA A 145 -11.76 15.45 -15.45
N MET A 146 -10.45 15.26 -15.28
CA MET A 146 -9.88 14.01 -14.78
C MET A 146 -10.42 13.67 -13.39
N VAL A 147 -10.34 14.59 -12.44
CA VAL A 147 -10.81 14.37 -11.07
C VAL A 147 -12.32 14.13 -11.00
N GLN A 148 -13.10 14.80 -11.87
CA GLN A 148 -14.56 14.66 -11.91
C GLN A 148 -15.04 13.36 -12.57
N ASN A 149 -14.28 12.84 -13.56
CA ASN A 149 -14.77 11.72 -14.38
C ASN A 149 -14.03 10.41 -14.15
N VAL A 150 -12.88 10.42 -13.46
CA VAL A 150 -12.16 9.21 -13.10
C VAL A 150 -12.36 8.96 -11.61
N GLY A 151 -13.31 8.06 -11.31
CA GLY A 151 -13.61 7.67 -9.94
C GLY A 151 -12.53 6.80 -9.31
N THR A 152 -12.48 6.79 -8.00
CA THR A 152 -11.73 5.83 -7.20
C THR A 152 -12.71 4.88 -6.51
N VAL A 153 -12.26 3.66 -6.29
CA VAL A 153 -13.06 2.63 -5.62
C VAL A 153 -12.34 2.24 -4.33
N ALA A 154 -13.07 2.23 -3.23
CA ALA A 154 -12.58 1.61 -2.02
C ALA A 154 -12.44 0.10 -2.24
N THR A 155 -11.41 -0.51 -1.70
CA THR A 155 -11.24 -1.97 -1.68
C THR A 155 -11.10 -2.42 -0.25
N HIS A 156 -11.51 -3.65 0.02
CA HIS A 156 -11.25 -4.30 1.29
C HIS A 156 -10.60 -5.65 1.06
N ALA A 157 -9.84 -6.10 2.04
CA ALA A 157 -9.22 -7.41 2.06
C ALA A 157 -9.25 -7.97 3.47
N ALA A 158 -9.35 -9.28 3.57
CA ALA A 158 -9.28 -10.01 4.82
C ALA A 158 -8.40 -11.25 4.64
N GLN A 159 -7.61 -11.55 5.65
CA GLN A 159 -6.82 -12.76 5.70
C GLN A 159 -7.29 -13.61 6.88
N PHE A 160 -7.62 -14.86 6.59
CA PHE A 160 -8.02 -15.82 7.63
C PHE A 160 -6.92 -16.86 7.81
N TRP A 161 -6.49 -17.01 9.03
CA TRP A 161 -5.50 -18.00 9.47
C TRP A 161 -6.24 -19.17 10.07
N LEU A 162 -6.28 -20.27 9.31
CA LEU A 162 -7.04 -21.44 9.67
C LEU A 162 -6.12 -22.50 10.28
N ASN A 163 -6.62 -23.18 11.31
CA ASN A 163 -5.92 -24.31 11.96
C ASN A 163 -6.15 -25.64 11.25
N ARG A 164 -6.88 -25.63 10.12
CA ARG A 164 -7.14 -26.78 9.27
C ARG A 164 -6.80 -26.46 7.82
N PRO A 165 -6.20 -27.41 7.10
CA PRO A 165 -5.98 -27.23 5.65
C PRO A 165 -7.29 -27.27 4.87
N ALA A 166 -7.28 -26.77 3.64
CA ALA A 166 -8.45 -26.71 2.77
C ALA A 166 -9.05 -28.09 2.50
N GLU A 167 -8.22 -29.12 2.48
CA GLU A 167 -8.61 -30.51 2.29
C GLU A 167 -9.59 -30.98 3.38
N ASP A 168 -9.33 -30.65 4.63
CA ASP A 168 -10.19 -30.97 5.77
C ASP A 168 -11.53 -30.21 5.75
N LEU A 169 -11.58 -29.13 4.96
CA LEU A 169 -12.80 -28.33 4.75
C LEU A 169 -13.60 -28.83 3.54
N GLY A 170 -13.18 -29.92 2.90
CA GLY A 170 -13.86 -30.57 1.78
C GLY A 170 -13.45 -30.05 0.41
N TRP A 171 -12.42 -29.21 0.29
CA TRP A 171 -11.97 -28.62 -0.99
C TRP A 171 -11.62 -29.69 -2.04
N ASN A 172 -10.88 -30.73 -1.65
CA ASN A 172 -10.50 -31.81 -2.57
C ASN A 172 -11.69 -32.59 -3.12
N ALA A 173 -12.75 -32.76 -2.33
CA ALA A 173 -13.95 -33.43 -2.77
C ALA A 173 -14.66 -32.65 -3.90
N LEU A 174 -14.70 -31.32 -3.79
CA LEU A 174 -15.26 -30.45 -4.80
C LEU A 174 -14.41 -30.44 -6.08
N VAL A 175 -13.09 -30.37 -5.93
CA VAL A 175 -12.15 -30.39 -7.08
C VAL A 175 -12.20 -31.72 -7.79
N ALA A 176 -12.19 -32.84 -7.10
CA ALA A 176 -12.26 -34.17 -7.69
C ALA A 176 -13.59 -34.40 -8.43
N GLN A 177 -14.69 -33.87 -7.91
CA GLN A 177 -16.00 -33.97 -8.56
C GLN A 177 -16.06 -33.25 -9.91
N HIS A 178 -15.38 -32.10 -10.04
CA HIS A 178 -15.45 -31.26 -11.22
C HIS A 178 -14.25 -31.42 -12.17
N ASN A 179 -13.17 -32.03 -11.71
CA ASN A 179 -11.96 -32.24 -12.49
C ASN A 179 -11.38 -33.66 -12.24
N PRO A 180 -11.91 -34.70 -12.90
CA PRO A 180 -11.50 -36.08 -12.67
C PRO A 180 -10.13 -36.45 -13.25
N GLY A 181 -9.37 -35.48 -13.76
CA GLY A 181 -7.99 -35.65 -14.24
C GLY A 181 -6.96 -35.85 -13.12
N PRO A 182 -5.65 -36.01 -13.48
CA PRO A 182 -4.59 -36.12 -12.46
C PRO A 182 -4.66 -34.93 -11.52
N GLN A 183 -4.66 -35.22 -10.23
CA GLN A 183 -4.72 -34.20 -9.17
C GLN A 183 -3.54 -33.25 -9.32
N ILE A 184 -3.80 -32.08 -9.87
CA ILE A 184 -2.87 -30.97 -9.83
C ILE A 184 -3.09 -30.30 -8.47
N ASP A 185 -2.01 -29.97 -7.77
CA ASP A 185 -2.07 -29.15 -6.57
C ASP A 185 -2.69 -27.77 -6.93
N LEU A 186 -4.00 -27.72 -6.85
CA LEU A 186 -4.81 -26.57 -7.25
C LEU A 186 -4.92 -25.61 -6.06
N LYS A 187 -3.81 -24.97 -5.71
CA LYS A 187 -3.86 -23.74 -4.94
C LYS A 187 -4.46 -22.65 -5.82
N THR A 188 -5.72 -22.38 -5.61
CA THR A 188 -6.58 -21.73 -6.58
C THR A 188 -6.89 -20.29 -6.17
N VAL A 189 -7.14 -19.44 -7.17
CA VAL A 189 -7.85 -18.19 -7.01
C VAL A 189 -9.26 -18.40 -7.56
N ILE A 190 -10.27 -18.10 -6.74
CA ILE A 190 -11.67 -18.13 -7.14
C ILE A 190 -12.20 -16.71 -7.15
N THR A 191 -12.84 -16.32 -8.25
CA THR A 191 -13.52 -15.04 -8.39
C THR A 191 -15.02 -15.25 -8.56
N SER A 192 -15.78 -14.17 -8.43
CA SER A 192 -17.26 -14.22 -8.53
C SER A 192 -17.90 -15.03 -7.42
N PHE A 193 -17.30 -15.02 -6.25
CA PHE A 193 -17.85 -15.62 -5.05
C PHE A 193 -19.02 -14.77 -4.51
N SER A 194 -19.29 -14.80 -3.25
CA SER A 194 -20.40 -14.05 -2.66
C SER A 194 -19.93 -12.70 -2.11
N GLU A 195 -20.67 -11.63 -2.38
CA GLU A 195 -20.44 -10.34 -1.72
C GLU A 195 -20.53 -10.48 -0.19
N PRO A 196 -19.77 -9.75 0.58
CA PRO A 196 -18.87 -8.64 0.18
C PRO A 196 -17.42 -9.05 -0.13
N LEU A 197 -17.08 -10.32 -0.10
CA LEU A 197 -15.73 -10.84 -0.33
C LEU A 197 -15.77 -11.79 -1.54
N ASP A 198 -15.77 -11.23 -2.74
CA ASP A 198 -16.05 -11.94 -3.98
C ASP A 198 -14.86 -12.72 -4.57
N THR A 199 -13.66 -12.44 -4.09
CA THR A 199 -12.45 -13.13 -4.55
C THR A 199 -11.74 -13.80 -3.37
N TRP A 200 -11.48 -15.10 -3.53
CA TRP A 200 -10.69 -15.89 -2.60
C TRP A 200 -9.42 -16.39 -3.26
N ALA A 201 -8.31 -16.32 -2.54
CA ALA A 201 -7.04 -16.94 -2.93
C ALA A 201 -6.47 -17.79 -1.80
N ASP A 202 -6.05 -19.00 -2.12
CA ASP A 202 -5.24 -19.82 -1.23
C ASP A 202 -3.80 -19.31 -1.25
N MET A 203 -3.32 -18.82 -0.11
CA MET A 203 -1.98 -18.27 0.08
C MET A 203 -1.12 -19.15 1.02
N THR A 204 -1.51 -20.41 1.21
CA THR A 204 -0.84 -21.38 2.10
C THR A 204 0.62 -21.60 1.75
N ASP A 205 0.98 -21.41 0.47
CA ASP A 205 2.37 -21.48 -0.01
C ASP A 205 3.29 -20.40 0.58
N LEU A 206 2.75 -19.36 1.21
CA LEU A 206 3.55 -18.33 1.87
C LEU A 206 3.99 -18.75 3.29
N ILE A 207 3.29 -19.65 3.95
CA ILE A 207 3.59 -20.05 5.34
C ILE A 207 5.07 -20.43 5.54
N PRO A 208 5.72 -21.22 4.67
CA PRO A 208 7.14 -21.56 4.84
C PRO A 208 8.10 -20.37 4.67
N HIS A 209 7.65 -19.27 4.07
CA HIS A 209 8.47 -18.09 3.77
C HIS A 209 8.34 -17.00 4.84
N GLU A 210 7.36 -17.12 5.72
CA GLU A 210 7.07 -16.17 6.81
C GLU A 210 7.57 -16.70 8.16
N ASP A 211 7.75 -15.80 9.11
CA ASP A 211 8.25 -16.13 10.44
C ASP A 211 7.09 -16.38 11.41
N TRP A 212 6.49 -17.57 11.30
CA TRP A 212 5.40 -18.02 12.15
C TRP A 212 5.92 -18.66 13.44
N PRO A 213 5.19 -18.54 14.55
CA PRO A 213 5.44 -19.36 15.73
C PRO A 213 5.22 -20.85 15.43
N ALA A 214 5.66 -21.73 16.35
CA ALA A 214 5.61 -23.18 16.16
C ALA A 214 4.19 -23.73 15.91
N ASP A 215 3.17 -23.03 16.37
CA ASP A 215 1.74 -23.30 16.18
C ASP A 215 1.09 -22.43 15.09
N GLY A 216 1.86 -22.07 14.09
CA GLY A 216 1.38 -21.27 12.95
C GLY A 216 0.20 -21.93 12.22
N PRO A 217 -0.47 -21.16 11.33
CA PRO A 217 -1.66 -21.66 10.65
C PRO A 217 -1.36 -22.83 9.73
N ALA A 218 -2.36 -23.70 9.54
CA ALA A 218 -2.32 -24.78 8.54
C ALA A 218 -2.71 -24.26 7.14
N GLN A 219 -3.45 -23.13 7.07
CA GLN A 219 -3.88 -22.53 5.83
C GLN A 219 -3.98 -21.00 5.96
N LEU A 220 -3.61 -20.29 4.88
CA LEU A 220 -3.87 -18.87 4.68
C LEU A 220 -4.95 -18.70 3.61
N ALA A 221 -6.11 -18.20 3.99
CA ALA A 221 -7.20 -17.85 3.09
C ALA A 221 -7.26 -16.32 2.95
N TYR A 222 -6.97 -15.81 1.77
CA TYR A 222 -7.01 -14.38 1.47
C TYR A 222 -8.27 -14.05 0.68
N PHE A 223 -9.00 -13.06 1.14
CA PHE A 223 -10.19 -12.54 0.46
C PHE A 223 -9.99 -11.08 0.12
N CYS A 224 -10.48 -10.68 -1.04
CA CYS A 224 -10.52 -9.27 -1.43
C CYS A 224 -11.69 -8.98 -2.35
N SER A 225 -12.12 -7.72 -2.36
CA SER A 225 -13.22 -7.26 -3.20
C SER A 225 -13.22 -5.73 -3.29
N PRO A 226 -13.81 -5.13 -4.34
CA PRO A 226 -14.24 -3.75 -4.26
C PRO A 226 -15.26 -3.58 -3.14
N ALA A 227 -15.14 -2.51 -2.36
CA ALA A 227 -16.12 -2.19 -1.32
C ALA A 227 -17.29 -1.43 -1.95
N HIS A 228 -18.34 -2.15 -2.31
CA HIS A 228 -19.53 -1.56 -2.87
C HIS A 228 -20.30 -0.74 -1.82
N ASN A 229 -20.81 0.42 -2.22
CA ASN A 229 -21.63 1.29 -1.39
C ASN A 229 -20.98 1.88 -0.13
N VAL A 230 -19.66 1.81 -0.02
CA VAL A 230 -18.96 2.61 0.98
C VAL A 230 -19.06 4.06 0.53
N GLY A 231 -19.71 4.89 1.33
CA GLY A 231 -19.76 6.33 1.06
C GLY A 231 -18.36 6.89 0.88
N VAL A 232 -18.27 8.01 0.19
CA VAL A 232 -17.00 8.68 -0.17
C VAL A 232 -16.11 8.99 1.06
N ASP A 233 -16.67 8.91 2.26
CA ASP A 233 -15.94 9.07 3.51
C ASP A 233 -15.54 7.70 4.11
N PRO A 234 -14.26 7.31 4.08
CA PRO A 234 -13.78 6.07 4.70
C PRO A 234 -13.81 6.10 6.23
N LYS A 235 -14.05 7.25 6.85
CA LYS A 235 -14.13 7.35 8.31
C LYS A 235 -15.25 6.49 8.92
N PRO A 236 -16.50 6.48 8.37
CA PRO A 236 -17.53 5.58 8.84
C PRO A 236 -17.20 4.09 8.69
N PHE A 237 -16.35 3.73 7.74
CA PHE A 237 -15.96 2.34 7.52
C PHE A 237 -14.92 1.86 8.54
N ARG A 238 -13.97 2.70 8.92
CA ARG A 238 -13.01 2.40 9.99
C ARG A 238 -13.69 2.20 11.35
N ASP A 239 -14.76 2.94 11.61
CA ASP A 239 -15.49 2.90 12.89
C ASP A 239 -16.47 1.70 12.97
N GLN A 240 -16.63 0.93 11.87
CA GLN A 240 -17.52 -0.24 11.78
C GLN A 240 -16.75 -1.58 11.83
N VAL A 241 -15.42 -1.57 11.78
CA VAL A 241 -14.55 -2.72 11.90
C VAL A 241 -13.80 -2.69 13.23
#